data_22c2af4145c7f9feb95d6bd8da35ee21
#
_entry.id   22c2af4145c7f9feb95d6bd8da35ee21
#
_cell.length_a   1.000
_cell.length_b   1.000
_cell.length_c   1.000
_cell.angle_alpha   90.00
_cell.angle_beta   90.00
_cell.angle_gamma   90.00
#
_symmetry.space_group_name_H-M   'P 1'
#
loop_
_entity.id
_entity.type
_entity.pdbx_description
1 polymer ?
#
loop_
_entity_poly.entity_id
_entity_poly.type
_entity_poly.pdbx_seq_one_letter_code
_entity_poly.pdbx_strand_id
1 'polypeptide(L)'
;MNQRLRYFARPLLLAAVGAALLPLCSCSSTKPGITKVKSFHLTESGPKAAADQAIPFEYKHYMHGAISSQERRDRQGNYYTVMWKADNPGAVTIRFDYRQGDSRSQLHSKEVTANGSHGTVKFEVNGADYQTGGKVTAWKVTLLQNGATIGSQQSFLWE
;
A
#
# COMPACT_ATOMS: atom_id res chain seq x y z
N MET A 1 9.42 93.39 -12.49
CA MET A 1 8.88 92.57 -13.54
C MET A 1 9.00 91.11 -13.10
N ASN A 2 7.95 90.56 -12.53
CA ASN A 2 7.96 89.35 -11.72
C ASN A 2 7.63 88.10 -12.61
N GLN A 3 8.53 87.17 -12.62
CA GLN A 3 8.21 85.85 -13.12
C GLN A 3 8.18 84.84 -11.95
N ARG A 4 7.01 84.39 -11.65
CA ARG A 4 6.75 83.35 -10.65
C ARG A 4 7.03 81.95 -11.26
N LEU A 5 8.08 81.27 -10.74
CA LEU A 5 8.29 79.86 -11.02
C LEU A 5 7.24 79.02 -10.29
N ARG A 6 6.45 78.28 -11.05
CA ARG A 6 5.51 77.30 -10.55
C ARG A 6 6.24 75.95 -10.49
N TYR A 7 6.57 75.48 -9.29
CA TYR A 7 7.02 74.13 -9.09
C TYR A 7 5.84 73.15 -9.13
N PHE A 8 5.80 72.32 -10.18
CA PHE A 8 4.91 71.19 -10.23
C PHE A 8 5.44 70.07 -9.37
N ALA A 9 4.82 69.82 -8.23
CA ALA A 9 5.05 68.66 -7.40
C ALA A 9 4.45 67.44 -8.12
N ARG A 10 5.26 66.51 -8.53
CA ARG A 10 4.85 65.16 -8.98
C ARG A 10 4.65 64.28 -7.77
N PRO A 11 3.49 63.68 -7.52
CA PRO A 11 3.36 62.64 -6.50
C PRO A 11 3.98 61.33 -7.04
N LEU A 12 4.97 60.82 -6.34
CA LEU A 12 5.52 59.47 -6.50
C LEU A 12 4.46 58.49 -6.02
N LEU A 13 3.83 57.79 -6.95
CA LEU A 13 2.99 56.60 -6.68
C LEU A 13 3.92 55.42 -6.38
N LEU A 14 4.12 55.12 -5.11
CA LEU A 14 4.74 53.88 -4.62
C LEU A 14 3.70 52.78 -4.79
N ALA A 15 3.81 52.02 -5.86
CA ALA A 15 3.09 50.76 -6.04
C ALA A 15 3.70 49.69 -5.14
N ALA A 16 3.10 49.45 -3.99
CA ALA A 16 3.44 48.33 -3.12
C ALA A 16 2.92 47.04 -3.79
N VAL A 17 3.82 46.30 -4.45
CA VAL A 17 3.54 44.93 -4.95
C VAL A 17 3.58 44.02 -3.73
N GLY A 18 2.41 43.78 -3.12
CA GLY A 18 2.20 42.75 -2.11
C GLY A 18 2.25 41.38 -2.77
N ALA A 19 3.39 40.71 -2.73
CA ALA A 19 3.51 39.30 -3.08
C ALA A 19 2.76 38.48 -2.05
N ALA A 20 1.52 38.09 -2.35
CA ALA A 20 0.74 37.12 -1.59
C ALA A 20 1.39 35.75 -1.73
N LEU A 21 2.24 35.39 -0.78
CA LEU A 21 2.72 34.01 -0.58
C LEU A 21 1.53 33.17 -0.08
N LEU A 22 0.77 32.61 -1.01
CA LEU A 22 -0.20 31.59 -0.70
C LEU A 22 0.59 30.32 -0.31
N PRO A 23 0.46 29.80 0.91
CA PRO A 23 1.03 28.51 1.25
C PRO A 23 0.26 27.45 0.45
N LEU A 24 0.92 26.88 -0.55
CA LEU A 24 0.46 25.65 -1.21
C LEU A 24 0.57 24.52 -0.20
N CYS A 25 -0.37 24.44 0.74
CA CYS A 25 -0.62 23.24 1.51
C CYS A 25 -1.14 22.18 0.55
N SER A 26 -0.23 21.51 -0.17
CA SER A 26 -0.51 20.28 -0.86
C SER A 26 -0.72 19.19 0.19
N CYS A 27 -1.86 19.19 0.86
CA CYS A 27 -2.35 18.03 1.58
C CYS A 27 -2.68 16.97 0.53
N SER A 28 -1.70 16.12 0.24
CA SER A 28 -1.94 14.86 -0.45
C SER A 28 -2.83 13.99 0.45
N SER A 29 -4.12 14.24 0.43
CA SER A 29 -5.10 13.37 1.09
C SER A 29 -5.16 12.08 0.28
N THR A 30 -4.39 11.08 0.71
CA THR A 30 -4.51 9.73 0.15
C THR A 30 -5.94 9.28 0.36
N LYS A 31 -6.65 8.97 -0.72
CA LYS A 31 -8.05 8.49 -0.65
C LYS A 31 -8.14 7.26 0.26
N PRO A 32 -9.26 7.07 0.96
CA PRO A 32 -9.49 5.88 1.76
C PRO A 32 -9.48 4.64 0.86
N GLY A 33 -9.07 3.51 1.42
CA GLY A 33 -8.97 2.26 0.69
C GLY A 33 -7.68 1.49 0.97
N ILE A 34 -7.37 0.57 0.10
CA ILE A 34 -6.09 -0.14 0.11
C ILE A 34 -5.04 0.78 -0.51
N THR A 35 -4.04 1.19 0.29
CA THR A 35 -3.01 2.13 -0.15
C THR A 35 -1.85 1.42 -0.83
N LYS A 36 -1.52 0.21 -0.39
CA LYS A 36 -0.44 -0.60 -0.97
C LYS A 36 -0.59 -2.08 -0.63
N VAL A 37 -0.33 -2.94 -1.60
CA VAL A 37 -0.14 -4.37 -1.38
C VAL A 37 1.28 -4.72 -1.82
N LYS A 38 2.06 -5.29 -0.90
CA LYS A 38 3.36 -5.89 -1.20
C LYS A 38 3.20 -7.39 -1.19
N SER A 39 3.58 -8.06 -2.26
CA SER A 39 3.58 -9.52 -2.36
C SER A 39 4.99 -10.05 -2.37
N PHE A 40 5.21 -11.16 -1.66
CA PHE A 40 6.46 -11.90 -1.65
C PHE A 40 6.18 -13.39 -1.84
N HIS A 41 6.93 -14.05 -2.72
CA HIS A 41 6.84 -15.48 -2.95
C HIS A 41 8.10 -16.17 -2.47
N LEU A 42 7.96 -16.94 -1.40
CA LEU A 42 9.03 -17.70 -0.77
C LEU A 42 9.09 -19.11 -1.35
N THR A 43 10.19 -19.46 -2.00
CA THR A 43 10.46 -20.78 -2.59
C THR A 43 11.65 -21.45 -1.93
N GLU A 44 11.77 -22.77 -2.09
CA GLU A 44 12.88 -23.55 -1.56
C GLU A 44 14.25 -23.09 -2.11
N SER A 45 14.30 -22.76 -3.37
CA SER A 45 15.55 -22.38 -4.06
C SER A 45 16.16 -21.07 -3.56
N GLY A 46 15.45 -20.34 -2.69
CA GLY A 46 15.89 -19.02 -2.27
C GLY A 46 15.95 -17.99 -3.41
N PRO A 47 16.35 -16.76 -3.11
CA PRO A 47 16.53 -15.76 -4.14
C PRO A 47 17.74 -16.13 -5.00
N LYS A 48 17.54 -16.31 -6.30
CA LYS A 48 18.63 -16.24 -7.27
C LYS A 48 19.26 -14.84 -7.13
N ALA A 49 20.56 -14.70 -7.45
CA ALA A 49 21.26 -13.42 -7.37
C ALA A 49 20.35 -12.29 -7.89
N ALA A 50 19.69 -11.62 -6.97
CA ALA A 50 18.61 -10.69 -7.32
C ALA A 50 19.20 -9.30 -7.46
N ALA A 51 18.73 -8.57 -8.46
CA ALA A 51 19.09 -7.17 -8.64
C ALA A 51 18.60 -6.29 -7.47
N ASP A 52 17.54 -6.70 -6.76
CA ASP A 52 17.00 -5.99 -5.60
C ASP A 52 17.45 -6.65 -4.29
N GLN A 53 18.19 -5.90 -3.48
CA GLN A 53 18.70 -6.33 -2.17
C GLN A 53 17.60 -6.60 -1.14
N ALA A 54 16.38 -6.11 -1.34
CA ALA A 54 15.26 -6.37 -0.45
C ALA A 54 14.82 -7.83 -0.49
N ILE A 55 14.96 -8.51 -1.62
CA ILE A 55 14.54 -9.91 -1.80
C ILE A 55 15.32 -10.88 -0.88
N PRO A 56 16.67 -10.85 -0.81
CA PRO A 56 17.41 -11.67 0.14
C PRO A 56 17.08 -11.36 1.60
N PHE A 57 16.75 -10.10 1.91
CA PHE A 57 16.38 -9.70 3.27
C PHE A 57 15.03 -10.30 3.67
N GLU A 58 14.02 -10.21 2.81
CA GLU A 58 12.70 -10.83 3.03
C GLU A 58 12.83 -12.36 3.15
N TYR A 59 13.64 -13.00 2.31
CA TYR A 59 13.92 -14.43 2.43
C TYR A 59 14.47 -14.80 3.80
N LYS A 60 15.48 -14.08 4.26
CA LYS A 60 16.08 -14.31 5.60
C LYS A 60 15.07 -14.06 6.71
N HIS A 61 14.22 -13.06 6.58
CA HIS A 61 13.16 -12.73 7.54
C HIS A 61 12.19 -13.91 7.71
N TYR A 62 11.66 -14.44 6.61
CA TYR A 62 10.70 -15.55 6.67
C TYR A 62 11.34 -16.89 7.01
N MET A 63 12.60 -17.12 6.65
CA MET A 63 13.32 -18.36 6.95
C MET A 63 14.03 -18.36 8.31
N HIS A 64 14.04 -17.23 9.03
CA HIS A 64 14.71 -17.12 10.32
C HIS A 64 14.20 -18.16 11.31
N GLY A 65 15.12 -18.98 11.86
CA GLY A 65 14.79 -20.02 12.83
C GLY A 65 14.25 -21.33 12.24
N ALA A 66 14.11 -21.46 10.91
CA ALA A 66 13.79 -22.73 10.29
C ALA A 66 15.06 -23.62 10.19
N ILE A 67 15.14 -24.64 11.04
CA ILE A 67 16.30 -25.53 11.13
C ILE A 67 16.10 -26.76 10.24
N SER A 68 14.96 -27.40 10.35
CA SER A 68 14.65 -28.63 9.60
C SER A 68 14.16 -28.37 8.17
N SER A 69 14.29 -29.37 7.30
CA SER A 69 13.74 -29.30 5.95
C SER A 69 12.21 -29.19 5.97
N GLN A 70 11.56 -29.80 6.97
CA GLN A 70 10.11 -29.71 7.11
C GLN A 70 9.68 -28.27 7.44
N GLU A 71 10.30 -27.64 8.43
CA GLU A 71 10.04 -26.25 8.80
C GLU A 71 10.26 -25.29 7.62
N ARG A 72 11.27 -25.53 6.80
CA ARG A 72 11.52 -24.73 5.58
C ARG A 72 10.41 -24.91 4.55
N ARG A 73 9.93 -26.14 4.34
CA ARG A 73 8.78 -26.41 3.45
C ARG A 73 7.51 -25.74 3.96
N ASP A 74 7.24 -25.82 5.25
CA ASP A 74 6.05 -25.23 5.85
C ASP A 74 6.02 -23.69 5.77
N ARG A 75 7.18 -23.06 5.63
CA ARG A 75 7.29 -21.61 5.41
C ARG A 75 7.25 -21.20 3.95
N GLN A 76 7.36 -22.12 3.00
CA GLN A 76 7.20 -21.79 1.59
C GLN A 76 5.79 -21.31 1.31
N GLY A 77 5.65 -20.30 0.46
CA GLY A 77 4.34 -19.76 0.16
C GLY A 77 4.34 -18.32 -0.38
N ASN A 78 3.15 -17.79 -0.43
CA ASN A 78 2.91 -16.40 -0.80
C ASN A 78 2.55 -15.56 0.43
N TYR A 79 3.22 -14.44 0.59
CA TYR A 79 3.08 -13.50 1.69
C TYR A 79 2.63 -12.15 1.15
N TYR A 80 1.63 -11.56 1.80
CA TYR A 80 1.04 -10.28 1.40
C TYR A 80 1.03 -9.33 2.58
N THR A 81 1.65 -8.17 2.41
CA THR A 81 1.57 -7.07 3.38
C THR A 81 0.65 -6.01 2.79
N VAL A 82 -0.48 -5.80 3.42
CA VAL A 82 -1.55 -4.90 2.98
C VAL A 82 -1.56 -3.67 3.87
N MET A 83 -1.34 -2.50 3.28
CA MET A 83 -1.48 -1.21 3.93
C MET A 83 -2.84 -0.61 3.56
N TRP A 84 -3.56 -0.10 4.55
CA TRP A 84 -4.90 0.43 4.37
C TRP A 84 -5.11 1.75 5.10
N LYS A 85 -6.10 2.53 4.64
CA LYS A 85 -6.55 3.77 5.25
C LYS A 85 -8.06 3.86 5.16
N ALA A 86 -8.72 4.25 6.26
CA ALA A 86 -10.14 4.56 6.34
C ALA A 86 -10.32 6.07 6.63
N ASP A 87 -11.46 6.64 6.27
CA ASP A 87 -11.77 8.04 6.55
C ASP A 87 -12.02 8.27 8.04
N ASN A 88 -12.70 7.33 8.68
CA ASN A 88 -13.04 7.42 10.09
C ASN A 88 -12.39 6.30 10.89
N PRO A 89 -11.90 6.59 12.10
CA PRO A 89 -11.42 5.55 13.01
C PRO A 89 -12.57 4.61 13.37
N GLY A 90 -12.28 3.31 13.41
CA GLY A 90 -13.28 2.31 13.78
C GLY A 90 -12.85 0.90 13.35
N ALA A 91 -13.76 -0.04 13.49
CA ALA A 91 -13.56 -1.41 13.03
C ALA A 91 -13.63 -1.47 11.51
N VAL A 92 -12.63 -2.09 10.90
CA VAL A 92 -12.58 -2.39 9.47
C VAL A 92 -12.31 -3.87 9.28
N THR A 93 -12.84 -4.43 8.21
CA THR A 93 -12.54 -5.81 7.79
C THR A 93 -11.75 -5.75 6.49
N ILE A 94 -10.60 -6.40 6.48
CA ILE A 94 -9.77 -6.56 5.29
C ILE A 94 -9.97 -8.00 4.81
N ARG A 95 -10.56 -8.17 3.61
CA ARG A 95 -10.80 -9.47 2.99
C ARG A 95 -9.78 -9.68 1.88
N PHE A 96 -9.13 -10.83 1.91
CA PHE A 96 -8.18 -11.29 0.92
C PHE A 96 -8.74 -12.50 0.20
N ASP A 97 -9.18 -12.31 -1.04
CA ASP A 97 -9.65 -13.35 -1.94
C ASP A 97 -8.53 -13.77 -2.88
N TYR A 98 -8.33 -15.07 -3.11
CA TYR A 98 -7.24 -15.54 -3.95
C TYR A 98 -7.56 -16.84 -4.66
N ARG A 99 -6.83 -17.10 -5.76
CA ARG A 99 -6.84 -18.34 -6.53
C ARG A 99 -5.43 -18.87 -6.64
N GLN A 100 -5.29 -20.20 -6.60
CA GLN A 100 -4.00 -20.89 -6.69
C GLN A 100 -3.84 -21.60 -8.04
N GLY A 101 -2.58 -21.91 -8.42
CA GLY A 101 -2.25 -22.43 -9.74
C GLY A 101 -2.89 -23.74 -10.11
N ASP A 102 -3.00 -24.65 -9.14
CA ASP A 102 -3.51 -26.02 -9.39
C ASP A 102 -5.05 -26.08 -9.34
N SER A 103 -5.70 -25.10 -8.72
CA SER A 103 -7.16 -25.01 -8.62
C SER A 103 -7.66 -23.63 -9.04
N ARG A 104 -7.37 -23.21 -10.28
CA ARG A 104 -7.69 -21.87 -10.80
C ARG A 104 -9.16 -21.46 -10.67
N SER A 105 -10.08 -22.42 -10.64
CA SER A 105 -11.51 -22.16 -10.49
C SER A 105 -11.93 -21.99 -9.03
N GLN A 106 -11.13 -22.46 -8.07
CA GLN A 106 -11.50 -22.39 -6.66
C GLN A 106 -11.10 -21.04 -6.07
N LEU A 107 -12.08 -20.38 -5.51
CA LEU A 107 -11.90 -19.13 -4.76
C LEU A 107 -11.67 -19.44 -3.29
N HIS A 108 -10.58 -18.92 -2.75
CA HIS A 108 -10.28 -18.96 -1.33
C HIS A 108 -10.41 -17.55 -0.77
N SER A 109 -10.79 -17.43 0.50
CA SER A 109 -10.93 -16.15 1.19
C SER A 109 -10.36 -16.22 2.60
N LYS A 110 -9.65 -15.17 3.01
CA LYS A 110 -9.19 -14.94 4.39
C LYS A 110 -9.58 -13.53 4.81
N GLU A 111 -10.00 -13.36 6.06
CA GLU A 111 -10.41 -12.06 6.60
C GLU A 111 -9.65 -11.73 7.87
N VAL A 112 -9.35 -10.45 8.04
CA VAL A 112 -8.74 -9.90 9.26
C VAL A 112 -9.51 -8.63 9.64
N THR A 113 -9.91 -8.53 10.90
CA THR A 113 -10.49 -7.31 11.45
C THR A 113 -9.41 -6.48 12.14
N ALA A 114 -9.38 -5.19 11.85
CA ALA A 114 -8.48 -4.21 12.46
C ALA A 114 -9.28 -3.01 12.96
N ASN A 115 -8.71 -2.26 13.90
CA ASN A 115 -9.31 -1.04 14.44
C ASN A 115 -8.39 0.16 14.18
N GLY A 116 -8.98 1.29 13.82
CA GLY A 116 -8.25 2.54 13.58
C GLY A 116 -8.64 3.22 12.28
N SER A 117 -7.87 4.23 11.90
CA SER A 117 -8.02 4.96 10.63
C SER A 117 -6.99 4.53 9.56
N HIS A 118 -5.95 3.81 9.95
CA HIS A 118 -4.95 3.25 9.05
C HIS A 118 -4.21 2.10 9.73
N GLY A 119 -3.58 1.26 8.93
CA GLY A 119 -2.81 0.16 9.47
C GLY A 119 -2.18 -0.74 8.41
N THR A 120 -1.59 -1.82 8.91
CA THR A 120 -0.98 -2.85 8.08
C THR A 120 -1.44 -4.21 8.58
N VAL A 121 -1.88 -5.07 7.66
CA VAL A 121 -2.21 -6.46 7.95
C VAL A 121 -1.40 -7.38 7.04
N LYS A 122 -1.19 -8.62 7.50
CA LYS A 122 -0.49 -9.63 6.72
C LYS A 122 -1.42 -10.79 6.42
N PHE A 123 -1.33 -11.30 5.20
CA PHE A 123 -1.96 -12.55 4.78
C PHE A 123 -0.87 -13.50 4.29
N GLU A 124 -1.03 -14.76 4.64
CA GLU A 124 -0.10 -15.81 4.28
C GLU A 124 -0.87 -16.98 3.65
N VAL A 125 -0.34 -17.50 2.57
CA VAL A 125 -0.76 -18.74 1.92
C VAL A 125 0.48 -19.63 1.87
N ASN A 126 0.70 -20.38 2.94
CA ASN A 126 1.89 -21.19 3.19
C ASN A 126 1.53 -22.58 3.71
N GLY A 127 2.51 -23.40 4.03
CA GLY A 127 2.34 -24.72 4.59
C GLY A 127 1.42 -25.59 3.71
N ALA A 128 0.43 -26.23 4.35
CA ALA A 128 -0.47 -27.16 3.68
C ALA A 128 -1.29 -26.49 2.54
N ASP A 129 -1.75 -25.24 2.75
CA ASP A 129 -2.49 -24.49 1.72
C ASP A 129 -1.64 -24.32 0.45
N TYR A 130 -0.37 -23.98 0.63
CA TYR A 130 0.55 -23.79 -0.49
C TYR A 130 1.00 -25.11 -1.12
N GLN A 131 1.26 -26.14 -0.31
CA GLN A 131 1.69 -27.45 -0.82
C GLN A 131 0.59 -28.14 -1.64
N THR A 132 -0.67 -27.92 -1.29
CA THR A 132 -1.82 -28.53 -1.98
C THR A 132 -2.24 -27.70 -3.20
N GLY A 133 -2.35 -26.37 -3.04
CA GLY A 133 -2.92 -25.50 -4.08
C GLY A 133 -1.86 -24.80 -4.95
N GLY A 134 -0.59 -24.89 -4.57
CA GLY A 134 0.51 -24.22 -5.27
C GLY A 134 0.53 -22.70 -5.09
N LYS A 135 1.21 -22.03 -6.00
CA LYS A 135 1.39 -20.57 -6.00
C LYS A 135 0.07 -19.82 -6.20
N VAL A 136 -0.14 -18.75 -5.46
CA VAL A 136 -1.22 -17.79 -5.74
C VAL A 136 -1.00 -17.13 -7.10
N THR A 137 -1.97 -17.26 -7.99
CA THR A 137 -1.93 -16.73 -9.35
C THR A 137 -2.73 -15.46 -9.52
N ALA A 138 -3.83 -15.31 -8.77
CA ALA A 138 -4.65 -14.11 -8.77
C ALA A 138 -5.14 -13.82 -7.36
N TRP A 139 -5.24 -12.53 -7.02
CA TRP A 139 -5.71 -12.09 -5.72
C TRP A 139 -6.44 -10.75 -5.80
N LYS A 140 -7.34 -10.54 -4.84
CA LYS A 140 -8.03 -9.29 -4.59
C LYS A 140 -8.09 -9.02 -3.10
N VAL A 141 -7.76 -7.80 -2.71
CA VAL A 141 -7.93 -7.28 -1.35
C VAL A 141 -9.06 -6.28 -1.35
N THR A 142 -10.00 -6.44 -0.42
CA THR A 142 -11.14 -5.54 -0.25
C THR A 142 -11.13 -5.01 1.18
N LEU A 143 -11.24 -3.69 1.33
CA LEU A 143 -11.41 -3.03 2.62
C LEU A 143 -12.88 -2.70 2.83
N LEU A 144 -13.44 -3.19 3.93
CA LEU A 144 -14.83 -2.97 4.31
C LEU A 144 -14.91 -2.22 5.64
N GLN A 145 -15.83 -1.28 5.75
CA GLN A 145 -16.19 -0.64 7.02
C GLN A 145 -17.71 -0.59 7.13
N ASN A 146 -18.24 -1.02 8.26
CA ASN A 146 -19.70 -1.14 8.48
C ASN A 146 -20.43 -1.94 7.38
N GLY A 147 -19.80 -2.98 6.86
CA GLY A 147 -20.34 -3.81 5.77
C GLY A 147 -20.23 -3.19 4.36
N ALA A 148 -19.84 -1.94 4.23
CA ALA A 148 -19.65 -1.27 2.94
C ALA A 148 -18.20 -1.36 2.46
N THR A 149 -18.00 -1.61 1.18
CA THR A 149 -16.67 -1.58 0.55
C THR A 149 -16.21 -0.14 0.40
N ILE A 150 -15.08 0.21 1.03
CA ILE A 150 -14.45 1.54 0.92
C ILE A 150 -13.26 1.57 -0.05
N GLY A 151 -12.76 0.41 -0.45
CA GLY A 151 -11.73 0.31 -1.47
C GLY A 151 -11.27 -1.11 -1.73
N SER A 152 -10.68 -1.33 -2.90
CA SER A 152 -10.09 -2.62 -3.24
C SER A 152 -8.86 -2.44 -4.12
N GLN A 153 -7.97 -3.44 -4.08
CA GLN A 153 -6.83 -3.58 -4.98
C GLN A 153 -6.71 -5.05 -5.40
N GLN A 154 -6.36 -5.28 -6.64
CA GLN A 154 -6.30 -6.64 -7.19
C GLN A 154 -5.07 -6.82 -8.09
N SER A 155 -4.69 -8.09 -8.29
CA SER A 155 -3.66 -8.47 -9.26
C SER A 155 -4.19 -8.34 -10.69
N PHE A 156 -3.28 -8.24 -11.65
CA PHE A 156 -3.63 -8.15 -13.07
C PHE A 156 -4.46 -9.34 -13.59
N LEU A 157 -4.24 -10.53 -13.03
CA LEU A 157 -4.94 -11.75 -13.45
C LEU A 157 -6.26 -11.99 -12.70
N TRP A 158 -6.70 -11.05 -11.89
CA TRP A 158 -7.98 -11.12 -11.23
C TRP A 158 -9.09 -10.61 -12.17
N GLU A 159 -9.89 -11.49 -12.67
CA GLU A 159 -11.11 -11.23 -13.47
C GLU A 159 -12.36 -11.61 -12.71
#